data_446ed344f15c9f76a419bea397b33784
#
_entry.id   446ed344f15c9f76a419bea397b33784
#
_cell.length_a   1.000
_cell.length_b   1.000
_cell.length_c   1.000
_cell.angle_alpha   90.00
_cell.angle_beta   90.00
_cell.angle_gamma   90.00
#
_symmetry.space_group_name_H-M   'P 1'
#
loop_
_entity.id
_entity.type
_entity.pdbx_description
1 polymer ?
#
loop_
_entity_poly.entity_id
_entity_poly.type
_entity_poly.pdbx_seq_one_letter_code
_entity_poly.pdbx_strand_id
1 'polypeptide(L)'
;MKFWFVFGFIVSFVLLCGCSKAESRIIPELSKFEVVEPPLDFHLSSVCPSGLKLEKGFCVIDYRYVQSLEKNGGLGQTLAQVKLDPKVIDLGRYLFFDPILSGDKQLSCAHCHHPAYSLSDGRKQSIGRDGVGYGPTRKNGVILKRSAPSLWNVVYMKHLFWEGRASNLEDQAEGPLYSPDEMASSPEVIESRLNENSYYQKMFQQAYGKKRLKISASLVIDALSAFERSLVSFSSRFDKWSTGDKEALNTEELLGYNIFRSFVARCAECHPPPMFTNNVFATIGVLDSKERDFGRETITGQDLLRGAFRVPSLRNIAKTAPYMHAGNLNTLEDVVRFYNEGGGRGNGAPSDLRIHWHVRKMGLSEKEISSLISFLNTLTDETSMPKFPKSVPSGLPVALEIESYHNRSSIK
;
A
#
# COMPACT_ATOMS: atom_id res chain seq x y z
N MET A 1 41.67 62.73 -58.30
CA MET A 1 40.59 63.69 -58.61
C MET A 1 39.36 62.90 -59.07
N LYS A 2 38.22 63.29 -58.52
CA LYS A 2 36.84 62.89 -58.79
C LYS A 2 36.29 61.66 -58.03
N PHE A 3 35.54 62.03 -57.02
CA PHE A 3 34.53 61.27 -56.31
C PHE A 3 33.42 60.76 -57.23
N TRP A 4 32.90 59.57 -56.98
CA TRP A 4 31.52 59.25 -57.29
C TRP A 4 30.96 58.29 -56.14
N PHE A 5 29.94 58.81 -55.48
CA PHE A 5 29.08 58.06 -54.52
C PHE A 5 28.20 57.12 -55.25
N VAL A 6 28.12 55.88 -54.81
CA VAL A 6 26.99 54.96 -55.15
C VAL A 6 26.32 54.49 -53.91
N PHE A 7 25.09 54.91 -53.74
CA PHE A 7 24.17 54.46 -52.72
C PHE A 7 23.86 52.95 -52.94
N GLY A 8 24.20 52.10 -51.96
CA GLY A 8 23.78 50.70 -51.89
C GLY A 8 22.65 50.54 -50.90
N PHE A 9 21.49 50.16 -51.41
CA PHE A 9 20.33 49.74 -50.57
C PHE A 9 20.67 48.50 -49.77
N ILE A 10 20.67 48.61 -48.43
CA ILE A 10 20.71 47.47 -47.52
C ILE A 10 19.27 47.00 -47.32
N VAL A 11 18.90 45.88 -47.94
CA VAL A 11 17.67 45.17 -47.64
C VAL A 11 17.92 44.34 -46.36
N SER A 12 17.41 44.82 -45.25
CA SER A 12 17.38 44.05 -44.01
C SER A 12 16.40 42.91 -44.12
N PHE A 13 16.91 41.72 -44.27
CA PHE A 13 16.13 40.48 -44.06
C PHE A 13 15.95 40.31 -42.54
N VAL A 14 14.78 40.65 -42.03
CA VAL A 14 14.37 40.30 -40.70
C VAL A 14 13.99 38.81 -40.69
N LEU A 15 14.90 37.96 -40.26
CA LEU A 15 14.63 36.60 -39.86
C LEU A 15 13.71 36.65 -38.62
N LEU A 16 12.43 36.47 -38.84
CA LEU A 16 11.47 36.14 -37.78
C LEU A 16 11.82 34.77 -37.23
N CYS A 17 12.69 34.73 -36.24
CA CYS A 17 12.90 33.58 -35.37
C CYS A 17 11.65 33.47 -34.51
N GLY A 18 10.71 32.56 -34.88
CA GLY A 18 9.54 32.22 -34.11
C GLY A 18 10.00 31.54 -32.80
N CYS A 19 10.32 32.31 -31.78
CA CYS A 19 10.32 31.82 -30.44
C CYS A 19 8.88 31.45 -30.08
N SER A 20 8.57 30.17 -30.18
CA SER A 20 7.42 29.60 -29.49
C SER A 20 7.57 29.99 -28.02
N LYS A 21 6.65 30.84 -27.55
CA LYS A 21 6.49 31.09 -26.12
C LYS A 21 6.32 29.71 -25.44
N ALA A 22 7.38 29.23 -24.80
CA ALA A 22 7.20 28.22 -23.79
C ALA A 22 6.24 28.84 -22.79
N GLU A 23 5.00 28.34 -22.79
CA GLU A 23 4.07 28.58 -21.71
C GLU A 23 4.80 28.19 -20.42
N SER A 24 5.22 29.19 -19.67
CA SER A 24 5.62 29.04 -18.29
C SER A 24 4.38 28.44 -17.59
N ARG A 25 4.35 27.10 -17.47
CA ARG A 25 3.38 26.44 -16.62
C ARG A 25 3.61 27.02 -15.23
N ILE A 26 2.70 27.90 -14.84
CA ILE A 26 2.60 28.43 -13.51
C ILE A 26 2.46 27.20 -12.61
N ILE A 27 3.56 26.84 -11.95
CA ILE A 27 3.50 25.96 -10.78
C ILE A 27 2.62 26.78 -9.81
N PRO A 28 1.44 26.30 -9.37
CA PRO A 28 0.68 27.04 -8.39
C PRO A 28 1.62 27.30 -7.21
N GLU A 29 1.86 28.54 -6.90
CA GLU A 29 2.62 28.91 -5.71
C GLU A 29 2.01 28.19 -4.51
N LEU A 30 2.81 27.36 -3.86
CA LEU A 30 2.48 26.60 -2.65
C LEU A 30 2.02 27.51 -1.47
N SER A 31 2.04 28.82 -1.66
CA SER A 31 1.64 29.86 -0.69
C SER A 31 0.13 30.08 -0.57
N LYS A 32 -0.72 29.39 -1.34
CA LYS A 32 -2.19 29.57 -1.33
C LYS A 32 -3.00 28.35 -0.91
N PHE A 33 -2.41 27.40 -0.23
CA PHE A 33 -3.23 26.44 0.50
C PHE A 33 -3.76 27.14 1.74
N GLU A 34 -5.06 27.43 1.75
CA GLU A 34 -5.75 27.80 2.98
C GLU A 34 -5.45 26.71 4.01
N VAL A 35 -4.65 27.10 5.02
CA VAL A 35 -4.47 26.27 6.21
C VAL A 35 -5.84 26.27 6.89
N VAL A 36 -6.61 25.22 6.66
CA VAL A 36 -7.87 25.04 7.40
C VAL A 36 -7.44 24.81 8.84
N GLU A 37 -7.73 25.79 9.70
CA GLU A 37 -7.49 25.64 11.13
C GLU A 37 -8.10 24.31 11.57
N PRO A 38 -7.32 23.43 12.23
CA PRO A 38 -7.86 22.17 12.71
C PRO A 38 -9.00 22.50 13.71
N PRO A 39 -10.05 21.67 13.74
CA PRO A 39 -11.13 21.87 14.72
C PRO A 39 -10.51 21.99 16.10
N LEU A 40 -11.03 22.95 16.90
CA LEU A 40 -10.48 23.37 18.20
C LEU A 40 -10.26 22.24 19.22
N ASP A 41 -10.70 21.01 18.90
CA ASP A 41 -10.66 19.89 19.83
C ASP A 41 -10.44 18.55 19.11
N PHE A 42 -9.18 18.10 19.01
CA PHE A 42 -8.87 16.74 18.60
C PHE A 42 -9.02 15.81 19.80
N HIS A 43 -10.13 15.07 19.86
CA HIS A 43 -10.34 14.01 20.85
C HIS A 43 -10.02 12.65 20.25
N LEU A 44 -9.18 11.89 20.96
CA LEU A 44 -8.89 10.50 20.59
C LEU A 44 -10.12 9.63 20.83
N SER A 45 -10.45 8.81 19.85
CA SER A 45 -11.54 7.84 19.94
C SER A 45 -11.20 6.74 20.95
N SER A 46 -12.19 6.35 21.74
CA SER A 46 -12.14 5.15 22.57
C SER A 46 -12.87 3.97 21.92
N VAL A 47 -13.27 4.09 20.65
CA VAL A 47 -13.97 3.08 19.88
C VAL A 47 -12.98 2.31 19.03
N CYS A 48 -13.09 0.99 19.03
CA CYS A 48 -12.25 0.16 18.19
C CYS A 48 -12.59 0.33 16.70
N PRO A 49 -11.59 0.30 15.81
CA PRO A 49 -11.80 0.23 14.37
C PRO A 49 -12.62 -0.99 13.95
N SER A 50 -13.19 -0.95 12.74
CA SER A 50 -13.91 -2.08 12.14
C SER A 50 -13.03 -3.35 12.13
N GLY A 51 -13.63 -4.50 12.37
CA GLY A 51 -12.91 -5.78 12.49
C GLY A 51 -12.36 -6.09 13.87
N LEU A 52 -12.39 -5.11 14.80
CA LEU A 52 -11.99 -5.29 16.19
C LEU A 52 -13.18 -5.05 17.14
N LYS A 53 -13.17 -5.72 18.29
CA LYS A 53 -14.12 -5.50 19.39
C LYS A 53 -13.42 -4.97 20.63
N LEU A 54 -14.12 -4.17 21.43
CA LEU A 54 -13.61 -3.67 22.70
C LEU A 54 -13.76 -4.78 23.77
N GLU A 55 -12.68 -5.17 24.42
CA GLU A 55 -12.66 -6.15 25.50
C GLU A 55 -11.67 -5.70 26.58
N LYS A 56 -12.19 -5.52 27.80
CA LYS A 56 -11.41 -5.06 28.97
C LYS A 56 -10.55 -3.79 28.71
N GLY A 57 -11.11 -2.85 27.93
CA GLY A 57 -10.43 -1.59 27.61
C GLY A 57 -9.48 -1.63 26.40
N PHE A 58 -9.34 -2.78 25.75
CA PHE A 58 -8.48 -2.97 24.60
C PHE A 58 -9.27 -3.39 23.37
N CYS A 59 -8.80 -2.99 22.21
CA CYS A 59 -9.28 -3.50 20.94
C CYS A 59 -8.61 -4.84 20.66
N VAL A 60 -9.44 -5.88 20.49
CA VAL A 60 -9.02 -7.24 20.17
C VAL A 60 -9.73 -7.70 18.91
N ILE A 61 -9.10 -8.62 18.18
CA ILE A 61 -9.74 -9.23 17.02
C ILE A 61 -10.95 -10.04 17.47
N ASP A 62 -12.04 -9.99 16.70
CA ASP A 62 -13.17 -10.87 16.94
C ASP A 62 -12.78 -12.32 16.59
N TYR A 63 -12.35 -13.03 17.61
CA TYR A 63 -11.76 -14.38 17.50
C TYR A 63 -12.76 -15.42 16.96
N ARG A 64 -14.06 -15.13 16.94
CA ARG A 64 -15.07 -16.03 16.37
C ARG A 64 -14.83 -16.31 14.90
N TYR A 65 -14.35 -15.30 14.15
CA TYR A 65 -13.95 -15.43 12.76
C TYR A 65 -12.72 -16.32 12.60
N VAL A 66 -11.71 -16.11 13.43
CA VAL A 66 -10.44 -16.81 13.36
C VAL A 66 -10.59 -18.29 13.77
N GLN A 67 -11.34 -18.57 14.84
CA GLN A 67 -11.56 -19.96 15.31
C GLN A 67 -12.30 -20.82 14.27
N SER A 68 -13.24 -20.26 13.53
CA SER A 68 -13.94 -21.02 12.49
C SER A 68 -13.01 -21.40 11.33
N LEU A 69 -12.05 -20.54 11.02
CA LEU A 69 -11.05 -20.75 9.97
C LEU A 69 -9.98 -21.78 10.41
N GLU A 70 -9.58 -21.77 11.68
CA GLU A 70 -8.67 -22.78 12.26
C GLU A 70 -9.29 -24.17 12.28
N LYS A 71 -10.58 -24.30 12.63
CA LYS A 71 -11.31 -25.58 12.66
C LYS A 71 -11.48 -26.21 11.27
N ASN A 72 -11.46 -25.42 10.20
CA ASN A 72 -11.64 -25.89 8.84
C ASN A 72 -10.31 -26.21 8.11
N GLY A 73 -9.22 -26.45 8.84
CA GLY A 73 -7.96 -26.92 8.29
C GLY A 73 -7.05 -25.83 7.74
N GLY A 74 -7.26 -24.58 8.15
CA GLY A 74 -6.29 -23.52 7.95
C GLY A 74 -5.00 -23.86 8.69
N LEU A 75 -3.88 -23.96 7.97
CA LEU A 75 -2.56 -24.24 8.55
C LEU A 75 -2.29 -23.31 9.73
N GLY A 76 -2.14 -23.90 10.92
CA GLY A 76 -2.04 -23.26 12.21
C GLY A 76 -0.99 -22.18 12.36
N GLN A 77 -1.29 -21.00 11.86
CA GLN A 77 -0.72 -19.79 12.38
C GLN A 77 -1.65 -19.34 13.51
N THR A 78 -1.20 -19.53 14.73
CA THR A 78 -1.83 -18.92 15.89
C THR A 78 -1.82 -17.41 15.63
N LEU A 79 -2.96 -16.88 15.19
CA LEU A 79 -3.12 -15.45 15.04
C LEU A 79 -2.98 -14.86 16.44
N ALA A 80 -1.84 -14.22 16.72
CA ALA A 80 -1.56 -13.64 18.02
C ALA A 80 -2.71 -12.73 18.44
N GLN A 81 -3.16 -12.85 19.71
CA GLN A 81 -4.16 -11.94 20.26
C GLN A 81 -3.57 -10.52 20.29
N VAL A 82 -3.97 -9.72 19.34
CA VAL A 82 -3.60 -8.30 19.29
C VAL A 82 -4.44 -7.58 20.35
N LYS A 83 -3.77 -6.97 21.34
CA LYS A 83 -4.38 -6.10 22.33
C LYS A 83 -3.86 -4.69 22.10
N LEU A 84 -4.71 -3.79 21.66
CA LEU A 84 -4.32 -2.43 21.30
C LEU A 84 -5.17 -1.43 22.09
N ASP A 85 -4.53 -0.41 22.64
CA ASP A 85 -5.26 0.72 23.24
C ASP A 85 -5.95 1.51 22.11
N PRO A 86 -7.28 1.72 22.16
CA PRO A 86 -8.00 2.44 21.12
C PRO A 86 -7.51 3.88 20.92
N LYS A 87 -7.01 4.53 21.97
CA LYS A 87 -6.47 5.89 21.85
C LYS A 87 -5.12 5.92 21.15
N VAL A 88 -4.28 4.91 21.38
CA VAL A 88 -2.99 4.78 20.66
C VAL A 88 -3.24 4.46 19.19
N ILE A 89 -4.22 3.58 18.88
CA ILE A 89 -4.64 3.35 17.49
C ILE A 89 -5.07 4.65 16.82
N ASP A 90 -5.92 5.43 17.50
CA ASP A 90 -6.49 6.64 16.91
C ASP A 90 -5.43 7.75 16.75
N LEU A 91 -4.47 7.84 17.67
CA LEU A 91 -3.29 8.71 17.52
C LEU A 91 -2.47 8.29 16.30
N GLY A 92 -2.18 6.99 16.14
CA GLY A 92 -1.46 6.44 14.98
C GLY A 92 -2.20 6.72 13.68
N ARG A 93 -3.53 6.64 13.69
CA ARG A 93 -4.35 7.01 12.52
C ARG A 93 -4.13 8.46 12.11
N TYR A 94 -4.15 9.43 13.02
CA TYR A 94 -3.84 10.83 12.68
C TYR A 94 -2.43 10.99 12.14
N LEU A 95 -1.43 10.38 12.77
CA LEU A 95 -0.04 10.41 12.32
C LEU A 95 0.15 9.82 10.91
N PHE A 96 -0.57 8.74 10.60
CA PHE A 96 -0.52 8.06 9.30
C PHE A 96 -0.99 8.95 8.14
N PHE A 97 -1.94 9.84 8.40
CA PHE A 97 -2.48 10.77 7.40
C PHE A 97 -1.81 12.14 7.41
N ASP A 98 -1.00 12.46 8.42
CA ASP A 98 -0.41 13.78 8.59
C ASP A 98 0.95 13.91 7.90
N PRO A 99 1.13 14.82 6.92
CA PRO A 99 2.40 15.08 6.27
C PRO A 99 3.50 15.66 7.19
N ILE A 100 3.18 16.07 8.42
CA ILE A 100 4.12 16.64 9.37
C ILE A 100 5.35 15.76 9.61
N LEU A 101 5.22 14.44 9.41
CA LEU A 101 6.27 13.47 9.62
C LEU A 101 7.33 13.45 8.52
N SER A 102 7.01 13.89 7.28
CA SER A 102 8.00 13.92 6.20
C SER A 102 8.92 15.14 6.29
N GLY A 103 10.14 15.02 5.77
CA GLY A 103 11.13 16.09 5.78
C GLY A 103 10.63 17.41 5.23
N ASP A 104 9.87 17.36 4.13
CA ASP A 104 9.29 18.49 3.40
C ASP A 104 7.84 18.84 3.80
N LYS A 105 7.22 18.07 4.71
CA LYS A 105 5.80 18.21 5.11
C LYS A 105 4.80 18.03 3.96
N GLN A 106 5.12 17.25 2.93
CA GLN A 106 4.27 17.02 1.77
C GLN A 106 3.82 15.57 1.60
N LEU A 107 4.48 14.63 2.29
CA LEU A 107 4.23 13.21 2.15
C LEU A 107 3.80 12.60 3.49
N SER A 108 2.71 11.85 3.48
CA SER A 108 2.27 11.00 4.60
C SER A 108 2.20 9.54 4.16
N CYS A 109 2.07 8.60 5.09
CA CYS A 109 1.91 7.17 4.79
C CYS A 109 0.72 6.93 3.85
N ALA A 110 -0.36 7.70 4.01
CA ALA A 110 -1.57 7.62 3.19
C ALA A 110 -1.36 7.99 1.71
N HIS A 111 -0.25 8.61 1.32
CA HIS A 111 0.05 8.86 -0.09
C HIS A 111 0.41 7.58 -0.86
N CYS A 112 1.12 6.65 -0.19
CA CYS A 112 1.48 5.35 -0.76
C CYS A 112 0.54 4.23 -0.31
N HIS A 113 -0.12 4.39 0.83
CA HIS A 113 -1.09 3.42 1.35
C HIS A 113 -2.48 4.05 1.40
N HIS A 114 -2.98 4.39 0.20
CA HIS A 114 -4.22 5.15 0.05
C HIS A 114 -5.46 4.24 0.19
N PRO A 115 -6.44 4.64 1.00
CA PRO A 115 -7.62 3.83 1.26
C PRO A 115 -8.43 3.46 0.02
N ALA A 116 -8.55 4.36 -0.95
CA ALA A 116 -9.27 4.10 -2.20
C ALA A 116 -8.66 2.95 -3.03
N TYR A 117 -7.40 2.59 -2.78
CA TYR A 117 -6.69 1.48 -3.42
C TYR A 117 -6.40 0.35 -2.42
N SER A 118 -7.28 0.20 -1.44
CA SER A 118 -7.16 -0.84 -0.42
C SER A 118 -5.80 -0.81 0.32
N LEU A 119 -5.39 0.41 0.73
CA LEU A 119 -4.12 0.67 1.43
C LEU A 119 -2.86 0.31 0.62
N SER A 120 -2.96 0.42 -0.71
CA SER A 120 -1.89 0.48 -1.70
C SER A 120 -1.96 1.85 -2.38
N ASP A 121 -1.23 2.10 -3.47
CA ASP A 121 -1.30 3.39 -4.18
C ASP A 121 -1.90 3.31 -5.59
N GLY A 122 -2.25 2.11 -6.07
CA GLY A 122 -2.80 1.91 -7.41
C GLY A 122 -1.79 2.19 -8.54
N ARG A 123 -0.49 2.11 -8.27
CA ARG A 123 0.59 2.42 -9.20
C ARG A 123 1.51 1.22 -9.43
N LYS A 124 2.16 1.23 -10.61
CA LYS A 124 3.22 0.24 -10.89
C LYS A 124 4.37 0.34 -9.90
N GLN A 125 4.86 1.56 -9.71
CA GLN A 125 5.92 1.91 -8.77
C GLN A 125 5.48 3.15 -8.01
N SER A 126 5.66 3.13 -6.72
CA SER A 126 5.29 4.26 -5.87
C SER A 126 6.15 5.49 -6.19
N ILE A 127 5.63 6.67 -5.89
CA ILE A 127 6.35 7.93 -5.98
C ILE A 127 6.56 8.47 -4.58
N GLY A 128 7.81 8.60 -4.20
CA GLY A 128 8.24 9.14 -2.91
C GLY A 128 8.31 10.67 -2.88
N ARG A 129 9.43 11.18 -2.34
CA ARG A 129 9.70 12.61 -2.16
C ARG A 129 9.51 13.41 -3.45
N ASP A 130 9.15 14.67 -3.32
CA ASP A 130 8.92 15.64 -4.41
C ASP A 130 7.77 15.27 -5.35
N GLY A 131 6.98 14.23 -5.01
CA GLY A 131 5.79 13.86 -5.77
C GLY A 131 4.57 14.72 -5.40
N VAL A 132 3.73 15.02 -6.39
CA VAL A 132 2.52 15.84 -6.26
C VAL A 132 1.28 14.99 -6.56
N GLY A 133 0.25 15.09 -5.71
CA GLY A 133 -0.97 14.28 -5.81
C GLY A 133 -0.85 12.95 -5.09
N TYR A 134 -1.81 12.06 -5.29
CA TYR A 134 -1.88 10.74 -4.64
C TYR A 134 -2.43 9.68 -5.59
N GLY A 135 -2.23 8.41 -5.26
CA GLY A 135 -2.69 7.29 -6.08
C GLY A 135 -2.18 7.38 -7.53
N PRO A 136 -2.95 6.91 -8.53
CA PRO A 136 -2.55 6.95 -9.93
C PRO A 136 -2.32 8.36 -10.50
N THR A 137 -2.88 9.40 -9.88
CA THR A 137 -2.70 10.79 -10.31
C THR A 137 -1.41 11.43 -9.79
N ARG A 138 -0.73 10.80 -8.80
CA ARG A 138 0.56 11.28 -8.28
C ARG A 138 1.60 11.27 -9.39
N LYS A 139 2.33 12.37 -9.53
CA LYS A 139 3.33 12.58 -10.60
C LYS A 139 4.51 13.38 -10.07
N ASN A 140 5.57 13.43 -10.88
CA ASN A 140 6.86 13.99 -10.52
C ASN A 140 7.47 13.22 -9.31
N GLY A 141 8.54 13.73 -8.72
CA GLY A 141 9.19 13.10 -7.57
C GLY A 141 9.98 11.83 -7.88
N VAL A 142 10.51 11.23 -6.83
CA VAL A 142 11.36 10.05 -6.90
C VAL A 142 10.51 8.80 -7.14
N ILE A 143 10.76 8.09 -8.24
CA ILE A 143 10.10 6.81 -8.53
C ILE A 143 10.81 5.72 -7.72
N LEU A 144 10.07 5.03 -6.87
CA LEU A 144 10.59 3.94 -6.07
C LEU A 144 10.72 2.67 -6.89
N LYS A 145 11.58 1.76 -6.46
CA LYS A 145 11.85 0.50 -7.18
C LYS A 145 10.63 -0.43 -7.24
N ARG A 146 9.74 -0.36 -6.25
CA ARG A 146 8.63 -1.31 -6.08
C ARG A 146 7.31 -0.59 -5.83
N SER A 147 6.21 -1.32 -6.03
CA SER A 147 4.87 -0.88 -5.66
C SER A 147 4.66 -0.92 -4.13
N ALA A 148 3.77 -0.08 -3.62
CA ALA A 148 3.35 -0.14 -2.22
C ALA A 148 2.43 -1.37 -2.01
N PRO A 149 2.80 -2.33 -1.16
CA PRO A 149 1.92 -3.43 -0.81
C PRO A 149 0.75 -2.95 0.04
N SER A 150 -0.38 -3.64 -0.06
CA SER A 150 -1.51 -3.39 0.84
C SER A 150 -1.14 -3.66 2.30
N LEU A 151 -1.66 -2.84 3.23
CA LEU A 151 -1.45 -2.99 4.67
C LEU A 151 -2.50 -3.88 5.34
N TRP A 152 -3.49 -4.41 4.60
CA TRP A 152 -4.48 -5.29 5.20
C TRP A 152 -3.85 -6.51 5.83
N ASN A 153 -4.20 -6.74 7.11
CA ASN A 153 -3.72 -7.88 7.90
C ASN A 153 -2.19 -7.95 8.06
N VAL A 154 -1.50 -6.82 7.92
CA VAL A 154 -0.04 -6.73 8.01
C VAL A 154 0.49 -7.25 9.36
N VAL A 155 -0.30 -7.15 10.42
CA VAL A 155 0.02 -7.66 11.77
C VAL A 155 0.34 -9.18 11.80
N TYR A 156 -0.14 -9.94 10.82
CA TYR A 156 0.09 -11.38 10.72
C TYR A 156 1.25 -11.75 9.78
N MET A 157 1.89 -10.78 9.17
CA MET A 157 3.03 -11.02 8.30
C MET A 157 4.29 -11.23 9.12
N LYS A 158 5.03 -12.32 8.82
CA LYS A 158 6.31 -12.64 9.48
C LYS A 158 7.46 -11.76 8.97
N HIS A 159 7.34 -11.31 7.75
CA HIS A 159 8.33 -10.50 7.06
C HIS A 159 7.63 -9.33 6.39
N LEU A 160 8.18 -8.13 6.50
CA LEU A 160 7.65 -6.91 5.93
C LEU A 160 8.58 -6.42 4.81
N PHE A 161 8.06 -5.55 3.94
CA PHE A 161 8.58 -5.27 2.60
C PHE A 161 8.47 -6.48 1.66
N TRP A 162 8.69 -6.26 0.36
CA TRP A 162 8.62 -7.31 -0.65
C TRP A 162 9.72 -8.37 -0.48
N GLU A 163 10.94 -7.95 -0.13
CA GLU A 163 12.09 -8.82 0.10
C GLU A 163 12.27 -9.23 1.57
N GLY A 164 11.42 -8.74 2.46
CA GLY A 164 11.34 -9.19 3.84
C GLY A 164 12.49 -8.74 4.74
N ARG A 165 13.02 -7.52 4.54
CA ARG A 165 14.12 -6.99 5.35
C ARG A 165 13.74 -6.60 6.78
N ALA A 166 12.45 -6.36 7.06
CA ALA A 166 11.96 -6.08 8.41
C ALA A 166 11.13 -7.24 8.97
N SER A 167 11.19 -7.45 10.29
CA SER A 167 10.55 -8.54 11.00
C SER A 167 9.37 -8.11 11.87
N ASN A 168 9.19 -6.81 12.08
CA ASN A 168 8.10 -6.21 12.84
C ASN A 168 7.75 -4.84 12.25
N LEU A 169 6.62 -4.28 12.66
CA LEU A 169 6.11 -3.01 12.11
C LEU A 169 6.95 -1.81 12.54
N GLU A 170 7.55 -1.86 13.72
CA GLU A 170 8.42 -0.81 14.22
C GLU A 170 9.66 -0.65 13.32
N ASP A 171 10.37 -1.73 13.06
CA ASP A 171 11.53 -1.75 12.15
C ASP A 171 11.13 -1.34 10.73
N GLN A 172 9.93 -1.74 10.30
CA GLN A 172 9.43 -1.42 8.97
C GLN A 172 9.18 0.08 8.82
N ALA A 173 8.54 0.71 9.82
CA ALA A 173 8.17 2.12 9.76
C ALA A 173 9.39 3.06 9.65
N GLU A 174 10.53 2.68 10.24
CA GLU A 174 11.78 3.45 10.13
C GLU A 174 12.26 3.57 8.66
N GLY A 175 12.03 2.52 7.87
CA GLY A 175 12.43 2.51 6.46
C GLY A 175 11.89 3.71 5.69
N PRO A 176 10.58 3.83 5.46
CA PRO A 176 10.00 4.95 4.72
C PRO A 176 10.13 6.30 5.42
N LEU A 177 10.12 6.35 6.77
CA LEU A 177 10.28 7.60 7.51
C LEU A 177 11.64 8.25 7.23
N TYR A 178 12.71 7.46 7.20
CA TYR A 178 14.09 7.98 7.11
C TYR A 178 14.72 7.83 5.73
N SER A 179 14.09 7.07 4.83
CA SER A 179 14.57 6.94 3.45
C SER A 179 14.61 8.30 2.73
N PRO A 180 15.75 8.70 2.15
CA PRO A 180 15.86 9.97 1.42
C PRO A 180 14.98 10.00 0.16
N ASP A 181 14.60 8.86 -0.37
CA ASP A 181 13.75 8.72 -1.55
C ASP A 181 12.26 8.70 -1.22
N GLU A 182 11.89 8.48 0.05
CA GLU A 182 10.51 8.39 0.52
C GLU A 182 10.17 9.62 1.37
N MET A 183 10.03 9.50 2.69
CA MET A 183 9.62 10.62 3.55
C MET A 183 10.77 11.55 3.94
N ALA A 184 12.02 11.15 3.76
CA ALA A 184 13.24 11.95 3.95
C ALA A 184 13.28 12.74 5.29
N SER A 185 12.85 12.12 6.38
CA SER A 185 12.79 12.71 7.71
C SER A 185 13.94 12.22 8.60
N SER A 186 13.94 12.62 9.87
CA SER A 186 14.82 12.08 10.91
C SER A 186 14.10 12.08 12.25
N PRO A 187 14.60 11.30 13.25
CA PRO A 187 14.07 11.33 14.61
C PRO A 187 14.00 12.74 15.19
N GLU A 188 15.03 13.56 15.01
CA GLU A 188 15.13 14.91 15.54
C GLU A 188 14.07 15.85 14.92
N VAL A 189 13.86 15.73 13.62
CA VAL A 189 12.85 16.52 12.87
C VAL A 189 11.45 16.17 13.36
N ILE A 190 11.14 14.88 13.49
CA ILE A 190 9.85 14.39 13.95
C ILE A 190 9.61 14.85 15.40
N GLU A 191 10.58 14.64 16.29
CA GLU A 191 10.48 15.00 17.70
C GLU A 191 10.29 16.51 17.89
N SER A 192 11.07 17.36 17.22
CA SER A 192 10.95 18.82 17.30
C SER A 192 9.54 19.26 16.90
N ARG A 193 9.09 18.86 15.71
CA ARG A 193 7.79 19.29 15.16
C ARG A 193 6.60 18.87 16.01
N LEU A 194 6.61 17.64 16.49
CA LEU A 194 5.49 17.14 17.29
C LEU A 194 5.49 17.71 18.71
N ASN A 195 6.66 17.98 19.31
CA ASN A 195 6.76 18.67 20.59
C ASN A 195 6.42 20.15 20.50
N GLU A 196 6.51 20.79 19.37
CA GLU A 196 6.08 22.17 19.13
C GLU A 196 4.57 22.29 18.84
N ASN A 197 3.93 21.19 18.43
CA ASN A 197 2.51 21.16 18.10
C ASN A 197 1.66 20.85 19.36
N SER A 198 0.88 21.82 19.82
CA SER A 198 0.09 21.71 21.05
C SER A 198 -1.01 20.64 20.99
N TYR A 199 -1.55 20.34 19.79
CA TYR A 199 -2.55 19.28 19.61
C TYR A 199 -1.91 17.91 19.77
N TYR A 200 -0.78 17.66 19.11
CA TYR A 200 -0.05 16.40 19.28
C TYR A 200 0.44 16.20 20.70
N GLN A 201 0.92 17.24 21.37
CA GLN A 201 1.27 17.16 22.80
C GLN A 201 0.09 16.63 23.64
N LYS A 202 -1.10 17.21 23.49
CA LYS A 202 -2.30 16.75 24.20
C LYS A 202 -2.70 15.33 23.83
N MET A 203 -2.68 14.97 22.52
CA MET A 203 -3.07 13.66 22.06
C MET A 203 -2.11 12.56 22.57
N PHE A 204 -0.80 12.79 22.54
CA PHE A 204 0.17 11.85 23.12
C PHE A 204 -0.01 11.69 24.63
N GLN A 205 -0.27 12.79 25.36
CA GLN A 205 -0.55 12.71 26.79
C GLN A 205 -1.82 11.89 27.09
N GLN A 206 -2.87 12.03 26.27
CA GLN A 206 -4.11 11.26 26.40
C GLN A 206 -3.91 9.78 26.06
N ALA A 207 -3.17 9.47 24.98
CA ALA A 207 -2.94 8.11 24.52
C ALA A 207 -2.08 7.30 25.52
N TYR A 208 -1.04 7.91 26.05
CA TYR A 208 -0.09 7.23 26.94
C TYR A 208 -0.31 7.51 28.44
N GLY A 209 -1.36 8.24 28.81
CA GLY A 209 -1.74 8.49 30.20
C GLY A 209 -0.74 9.30 31.03
N LYS A 210 0.12 10.13 30.39
CA LYS A 210 1.19 10.88 31.03
C LYS A 210 0.95 12.39 30.90
N LYS A 211 0.83 13.10 32.05
CA LYS A 211 0.56 14.56 32.08
C LYS A 211 1.69 15.41 31.49
N ARG A 212 2.94 14.94 31.54
CA ARG A 212 4.10 15.59 30.92
C ARG A 212 4.87 14.53 30.13
N LEU A 213 4.73 14.56 28.83
CA LEU A 213 5.35 13.59 27.94
C LEU A 213 6.14 14.35 26.88
N LYS A 214 7.45 14.10 26.83
CA LYS A 214 8.26 14.47 25.67
C LYS A 214 8.03 13.42 24.60
N ILE A 215 7.55 13.85 23.43
CA ILE A 215 7.29 12.97 22.30
C ILE A 215 8.63 12.57 21.70
N SER A 216 8.90 11.27 21.66
CA SER A 216 10.05 10.69 20.97
C SER A 216 9.65 10.02 19.66
N ALA A 217 10.58 9.85 18.74
CA ALA A 217 10.35 9.13 17.49
C ALA A 217 9.86 7.70 17.74
N SER A 218 10.34 7.03 18.79
CA SER A 218 9.88 5.68 19.16
C SER A 218 8.41 5.64 19.57
N LEU A 219 7.88 6.66 20.25
CA LEU A 219 6.45 6.76 20.56
C LEU A 219 5.61 7.02 19.31
N VAL A 220 6.15 7.74 18.34
CA VAL A 220 5.49 7.96 17.03
C VAL A 220 5.39 6.66 16.26
N ILE A 221 6.48 5.91 16.19
CA ILE A 221 6.55 4.59 15.55
C ILE A 221 5.61 3.60 16.25
N ASP A 222 5.57 3.58 17.57
CA ASP A 222 4.64 2.74 18.35
C ASP A 222 3.17 3.04 17.99
N ALA A 223 2.79 4.32 17.93
CA ALA A 223 1.44 4.72 17.57
C ALA A 223 1.09 4.36 16.11
N LEU A 224 2.01 4.60 15.15
CA LEU A 224 1.84 4.19 13.75
C LEU A 224 1.66 2.68 13.65
N SER A 225 2.52 1.91 14.31
CA SER A 225 2.45 0.44 14.35
C SER A 225 1.15 -0.05 14.99
N ALA A 226 0.65 0.63 16.03
CA ALA A 226 -0.64 0.28 16.64
C ALA A 226 -1.80 0.48 15.66
N PHE A 227 -1.80 1.57 14.88
CA PHE A 227 -2.78 1.79 13.82
C PHE A 227 -2.67 0.72 12.73
N GLU A 228 -1.49 0.43 12.22
CA GLU A 228 -1.29 -0.59 11.18
C GLU A 228 -1.70 -1.99 11.67
N ARG A 229 -1.41 -2.35 12.93
CA ARG A 229 -1.91 -3.60 13.56
C ARG A 229 -3.43 -3.67 13.62
N SER A 230 -4.11 -2.55 13.66
CA SER A 230 -5.57 -2.49 13.68
C SER A 230 -6.22 -2.68 12.30
N LEU A 231 -5.43 -2.66 11.23
CA LEU A 231 -5.90 -2.82 9.85
C LEU A 231 -6.18 -4.30 9.54
N VAL A 232 -7.30 -4.80 10.03
CA VAL A 232 -7.71 -6.20 9.87
C VAL A 232 -8.93 -6.32 8.96
N SER A 233 -8.95 -7.34 8.11
CA SER A 233 -9.96 -7.57 7.10
C SER A 233 -10.31 -9.05 7.05
N PHE A 234 -11.50 -9.40 7.60
CA PHE A 234 -12.01 -10.77 7.71
C PHE A 234 -13.54 -10.86 7.52
N SER A 235 -14.15 -9.91 6.79
CA SER A 235 -15.59 -9.83 6.56
C SER A 235 -15.97 -9.94 5.08
N SER A 236 -15.10 -10.54 4.27
CA SER A 236 -15.35 -10.77 2.84
C SER A 236 -16.47 -11.80 2.62
N ARG A 237 -16.95 -11.91 1.39
CA ARG A 237 -17.95 -12.93 1.02
C ARG A 237 -17.41 -14.33 1.23
N PHE A 238 -16.12 -14.57 0.95
CA PHE A 238 -15.46 -15.83 1.28
C PHE A 238 -15.50 -16.13 2.79
N ASP A 239 -15.24 -15.12 3.62
CA ASP A 239 -15.26 -15.30 5.08
C ASP A 239 -16.66 -15.70 5.56
N LYS A 240 -17.72 -15.02 5.08
CA LYS A 240 -19.11 -15.36 5.39
C LYS A 240 -19.43 -16.80 5.00
N TRP A 241 -19.05 -17.20 3.79
CA TRP A 241 -19.24 -18.56 3.31
C TRP A 241 -18.48 -19.58 4.18
N SER A 242 -17.24 -19.31 4.50
CA SER A 242 -16.38 -20.20 5.30
C SER A 242 -16.90 -20.36 6.75
N THR A 243 -17.63 -19.37 7.25
CA THR A 243 -18.25 -19.38 8.60
C THR A 243 -19.69 -19.90 8.64
N GLY A 244 -20.24 -20.33 7.50
CA GLY A 244 -21.51 -21.06 7.44
C GLY A 244 -22.60 -20.47 6.55
N ASP A 245 -22.46 -19.24 6.07
CA ASP A 245 -23.38 -18.63 5.11
C ASP A 245 -23.15 -19.22 3.71
N LYS A 246 -23.85 -20.30 3.40
CA LYS A 246 -23.65 -21.05 2.14
C LYS A 246 -24.08 -20.26 0.89
N GLU A 247 -24.92 -19.26 1.04
CA GLU A 247 -25.40 -18.40 -0.05
C GLU A 247 -24.43 -17.24 -0.35
N ALA A 248 -23.41 -17.03 0.48
CA ALA A 248 -22.43 -15.94 0.29
C ALA A 248 -21.57 -16.12 -0.97
N LEU A 249 -21.42 -17.35 -1.50
CA LEU A 249 -20.75 -17.65 -2.76
C LEU A 249 -21.70 -18.37 -3.73
N ASN A 250 -21.65 -17.97 -4.99
CA ASN A 250 -22.40 -18.65 -6.06
C ASN A 250 -21.61 -19.85 -6.64
N THR A 251 -22.24 -20.60 -7.54
CA THR A 251 -21.66 -21.82 -8.15
C THR A 251 -20.38 -21.55 -8.92
N GLU A 252 -20.28 -20.43 -9.63
CA GLU A 252 -19.09 -20.06 -10.40
C GLU A 252 -17.91 -19.73 -9.46
N GLU A 253 -18.15 -18.99 -8.40
CA GLU A 253 -17.16 -18.64 -7.38
C GLU A 253 -16.68 -19.87 -6.61
N LEU A 254 -17.57 -20.82 -6.34
CA LEU A 254 -17.21 -22.12 -5.74
C LEU A 254 -16.39 -22.99 -6.70
N LEU A 255 -16.68 -22.97 -8.01
CA LEU A 255 -15.83 -23.59 -9.01
C LEU A 255 -14.45 -22.97 -9.01
N GLY A 256 -14.37 -21.62 -8.99
CA GLY A 256 -13.11 -20.88 -8.90
C GLY A 256 -12.30 -21.25 -7.65
N TYR A 257 -12.95 -21.39 -6.49
CA TYR A 257 -12.30 -21.85 -5.26
C TYR A 257 -11.76 -23.29 -5.39
N ASN A 258 -12.51 -24.19 -6.03
CA ASN A 258 -12.04 -25.53 -6.28
C ASN A 258 -10.82 -25.58 -7.22
N ILE A 259 -10.81 -24.73 -8.26
CA ILE A 259 -9.65 -24.57 -9.13
C ILE A 259 -8.46 -24.03 -8.33
N PHE A 260 -8.66 -22.98 -7.53
CA PHE A 260 -7.64 -22.35 -6.69
C PHE A 260 -6.89 -23.35 -5.80
N ARG A 261 -7.59 -24.31 -5.20
CA ARG A 261 -7.02 -25.33 -4.32
C ARG A 261 -6.64 -26.64 -5.04
N SER A 262 -6.86 -26.74 -6.34
CA SER A 262 -6.60 -27.96 -7.11
C SER A 262 -5.09 -28.25 -7.25
N PHE A 263 -4.75 -29.50 -7.49
CA PHE A 263 -3.37 -29.90 -7.84
C PHE A 263 -2.90 -29.40 -9.22
N VAL A 264 -3.81 -28.89 -10.04
CA VAL A 264 -3.50 -28.27 -11.33
C VAL A 264 -3.02 -26.84 -11.12
N ALA A 265 -3.85 -25.99 -10.48
CA ALA A 265 -3.54 -24.57 -10.28
C ALA A 265 -2.59 -24.33 -9.09
N ARG A 266 -2.70 -25.10 -8.01
CA ARG A 266 -1.83 -25.06 -6.82
C ARG A 266 -1.71 -23.69 -6.14
N CYS A 267 -2.66 -22.78 -6.36
CA CYS A 267 -2.60 -21.43 -5.78
C CYS A 267 -2.60 -21.51 -4.24
N ALA A 268 -3.40 -22.41 -3.66
CA ALA A 268 -3.50 -22.60 -2.22
C ALA A 268 -2.21 -23.11 -1.55
N GLU A 269 -1.26 -23.66 -2.30
CA GLU A 269 0.04 -24.10 -1.77
C GLU A 269 0.90 -22.91 -1.29
N CYS A 270 0.78 -21.78 -1.97
CA CYS A 270 1.43 -20.52 -1.60
C CYS A 270 0.46 -19.55 -0.89
N HIS A 271 -0.82 -19.63 -1.22
CA HIS A 271 -1.87 -18.73 -0.73
C HIS A 271 -2.96 -19.46 0.07
N PRO A 272 -2.62 -20.20 1.15
CA PRO A 272 -3.62 -20.89 1.95
C PRO A 272 -4.51 -19.92 2.73
N PRO A 273 -5.83 -20.21 2.86
CA PRO A 273 -6.65 -19.50 3.83
C PRO A 273 -6.15 -19.76 5.27
N PRO A 274 -6.47 -18.89 6.26
CA PRO A 274 -7.35 -17.74 6.16
C PRO A 274 -6.66 -16.48 5.61
N MET A 275 -5.33 -16.43 5.63
CA MET A 275 -4.55 -15.25 5.28
C MET A 275 -4.28 -15.14 3.77
N PHE A 276 -4.50 -16.22 3.02
CA PHE A 276 -4.13 -16.32 1.61
C PHE A 276 -2.66 -15.97 1.34
N THR A 277 -1.80 -16.39 2.26
CA THR A 277 -0.35 -16.37 2.19
C THR A 277 0.23 -17.40 3.16
N ASN A 278 1.33 -18.02 2.78
CA ASN A 278 2.13 -18.88 3.65
C ASN A 278 3.35 -18.14 4.25
N ASN A 279 3.51 -16.83 3.95
CA ASN A 279 4.62 -15.98 4.39
C ASN A 279 6.03 -16.46 4.00
N VAL A 280 6.18 -17.35 3.01
CA VAL A 280 7.48 -17.75 2.49
C VAL A 280 7.91 -16.86 1.32
N PHE A 281 9.14 -17.06 0.86
CA PHE A 281 9.69 -16.39 -0.31
C PHE A 281 9.67 -17.33 -1.50
N ALA A 282 9.25 -16.84 -2.66
CA ALA A 282 9.20 -17.60 -3.89
C ALA A 282 9.64 -16.77 -5.09
N THR A 283 10.42 -17.38 -5.97
CA THR A 283 10.76 -16.83 -7.27
C THR A 283 9.72 -17.32 -8.28
N ILE A 284 8.96 -16.39 -8.86
CA ILE A 284 7.93 -16.69 -9.87
C ILE A 284 8.33 -16.22 -11.27
N GLY A 285 9.40 -15.44 -11.38
CA GLY A 285 10.00 -15.00 -12.63
C GLY A 285 9.24 -13.90 -13.35
N VAL A 286 8.63 -12.96 -12.62
CA VAL A 286 8.10 -11.72 -13.22
C VAL A 286 9.26 -10.91 -13.75
N LEU A 287 9.14 -10.46 -15.01
CA LEU A 287 10.16 -9.62 -15.64
C LEU A 287 10.07 -8.17 -15.15
N ASP A 288 11.19 -7.62 -14.76
CA ASP A 288 11.31 -6.20 -14.41
C ASP A 288 11.40 -5.34 -15.66
N SER A 289 10.89 -4.10 -15.56
CA SER A 289 10.76 -3.23 -16.74
C SER A 289 12.07 -2.54 -17.15
N LYS A 290 13.02 -2.32 -16.24
CA LYS A 290 14.26 -1.57 -16.50
C LYS A 290 15.49 -2.20 -15.89
N GLU A 291 15.51 -2.37 -14.55
CA GLU A 291 16.61 -2.96 -13.82
C GLU A 291 16.14 -4.20 -13.10
N ARG A 292 16.98 -5.23 -13.13
CA ARG A 292 16.67 -6.49 -12.47
C ARG A 292 16.59 -6.34 -10.96
N ASP A 293 15.49 -6.80 -10.37
CA ASP A 293 15.34 -6.84 -8.92
C ASP A 293 15.70 -8.23 -8.39
N PHE A 294 16.79 -8.30 -7.63
CA PHE A 294 17.28 -9.55 -7.04
C PHE A 294 16.46 -10.01 -5.82
N GLY A 295 15.51 -9.21 -5.36
CA GLY A 295 14.58 -9.57 -4.29
C GLY A 295 15.29 -9.99 -3.00
N ARG A 296 14.92 -11.15 -2.46
CA ARG A 296 15.44 -11.68 -1.19
C ARG A 296 16.94 -11.96 -1.19
N GLU A 297 17.53 -12.24 -2.34
CA GLU A 297 19.00 -12.40 -2.45
C GLU A 297 19.75 -11.18 -1.91
N THR A 298 19.25 -9.97 -2.15
CA THR A 298 19.90 -8.72 -1.67
C THR A 298 20.05 -8.67 -0.14
N ILE A 299 19.21 -9.41 0.59
CA ILE A 299 19.21 -9.45 2.05
C ILE A 299 20.02 -10.63 2.59
N THR A 300 19.98 -11.77 1.89
CA THR A 300 20.55 -13.02 2.40
C THR A 300 21.89 -13.38 1.78
N GLY A 301 22.23 -12.80 0.61
CA GLY A 301 23.37 -13.21 -0.21
C GLY A 301 23.24 -14.60 -0.83
N GLN A 302 22.06 -15.21 -0.81
CA GLN A 302 21.85 -16.58 -1.30
C GLN A 302 21.33 -16.57 -2.74
N ASP A 303 22.09 -17.05 -3.69
CA ASP A 303 21.69 -17.18 -5.12
C ASP A 303 20.39 -17.97 -5.32
N LEU A 304 20.10 -18.90 -4.41
CA LEU A 304 18.86 -19.67 -4.43
C LEU A 304 17.61 -18.80 -4.31
N LEU A 305 17.75 -17.62 -3.68
CA LEU A 305 16.67 -16.67 -3.44
C LEU A 305 16.69 -15.48 -4.43
N ARG A 306 17.40 -15.61 -5.53
CA ARG A 306 17.47 -14.61 -6.60
C ARG A 306 16.09 -14.39 -7.21
N GLY A 307 15.63 -13.11 -7.19
CA GLY A 307 14.30 -12.74 -7.68
C GLY A 307 13.15 -13.34 -6.85
N ALA A 308 13.44 -13.80 -5.63
CA ALA A 308 12.41 -14.25 -4.70
C ALA A 308 11.82 -13.07 -3.93
N PHE A 309 10.50 -13.05 -3.86
CA PHE A 309 9.73 -12.09 -3.08
C PHE A 309 8.80 -12.83 -2.11
N ARG A 310 8.44 -12.14 -1.03
CA ARG A 310 7.47 -12.65 -0.08
C ARG A 310 6.13 -12.92 -0.79
N VAL A 311 5.55 -14.07 -0.56
CA VAL A 311 4.19 -14.40 -1.01
C VAL A 311 3.21 -13.44 -0.33
N PRO A 312 2.56 -12.52 -1.06
CA PRO A 312 1.64 -11.57 -0.46
C PRO A 312 0.31 -12.22 -0.09
N SER A 313 -0.43 -11.61 0.83
CA SER A 313 -1.84 -11.97 1.04
C SER A 313 -2.67 -11.62 -0.20
N LEU A 314 -3.67 -12.46 -0.53
CA LEU A 314 -4.65 -12.16 -1.58
C LEU A 314 -5.92 -11.50 -1.03
N ARG A 315 -5.98 -11.19 0.26
CA ARG A 315 -7.11 -10.45 0.80
C ARG A 315 -7.20 -9.07 0.15
N ASN A 316 -8.42 -8.70 -0.27
CA ASN A 316 -8.70 -7.47 -0.99
C ASN A 316 -7.96 -7.32 -2.35
N ILE A 317 -7.47 -8.43 -2.91
CA ILE A 317 -6.63 -8.41 -4.12
C ILE A 317 -7.29 -7.70 -5.31
N ALA A 318 -8.61 -7.77 -5.45
CA ALA A 318 -9.34 -7.11 -6.53
C ALA A 318 -9.25 -5.56 -6.51
N LYS A 319 -8.83 -4.98 -5.38
CA LYS A 319 -8.73 -3.52 -5.20
C LYS A 319 -7.30 -2.99 -5.25
N THR A 320 -6.28 -3.86 -5.40
CA THR A 320 -4.85 -3.50 -5.27
C THR A 320 -4.06 -3.55 -6.57
N ALA A 321 -4.75 -3.49 -7.71
CA ALA A 321 -4.07 -3.37 -9.01
C ALA A 321 -3.22 -2.08 -9.08
N PRO A 322 -2.10 -2.09 -9.85
CA PRO A 322 -1.52 -3.20 -10.59
C PRO A 322 -0.71 -4.17 -9.72
N TYR A 323 -0.45 -5.36 -10.23
CA TYR A 323 0.03 -6.51 -9.45
C TYR A 323 1.53 -6.76 -9.61
N MET A 324 2.07 -7.58 -8.71
CA MET A 324 3.47 -7.95 -8.54
C MET A 324 4.30 -6.83 -7.88
N HIS A 325 5.54 -7.12 -7.52
CA HIS A 325 6.41 -6.21 -6.77
C HIS A 325 6.72 -4.89 -7.49
N ALA A 326 6.68 -4.88 -8.81
CA ALA A 326 6.88 -3.68 -9.63
C ALA A 326 5.64 -3.31 -10.49
N GLY A 327 4.45 -3.84 -10.14
CA GLY A 327 3.20 -3.52 -10.81
C GLY A 327 3.17 -3.88 -12.31
N ASN A 328 3.82 -4.97 -12.68
CA ASN A 328 4.01 -5.37 -14.09
C ASN A 328 2.73 -5.86 -14.75
N LEU A 329 1.76 -6.36 -13.98
CA LEU A 329 0.49 -6.90 -14.47
C LEU A 329 -0.66 -5.98 -14.03
N ASN A 330 -1.51 -5.59 -14.99
CA ASN A 330 -2.50 -4.55 -14.74
C ASN A 330 -3.81 -5.10 -14.15
N THR A 331 -4.18 -6.33 -14.48
CA THR A 331 -5.46 -6.95 -14.13
C THR A 331 -5.28 -8.31 -13.44
N LEU A 332 -6.29 -8.78 -12.71
CA LEU A 332 -6.31 -10.16 -12.21
C LEU A 332 -6.27 -11.18 -13.33
N GLU A 333 -6.85 -10.85 -14.49
CA GLU A 333 -6.78 -11.69 -15.67
C GLU A 333 -5.33 -11.85 -16.15
N ASP A 334 -4.57 -10.75 -16.24
CA ASP A 334 -3.16 -10.81 -16.61
C ASP A 334 -2.38 -11.70 -15.63
N VAL A 335 -2.69 -11.61 -14.33
CA VAL A 335 -2.05 -12.42 -13.28
C VAL A 335 -2.36 -13.91 -13.48
N VAL A 336 -3.64 -14.27 -13.67
CA VAL A 336 -4.05 -15.67 -13.85
C VAL A 336 -3.47 -16.23 -15.15
N ARG A 337 -3.47 -15.46 -16.24
CA ARG A 337 -2.85 -15.87 -17.52
C ARG A 337 -1.34 -16.05 -17.40
N PHE A 338 -0.65 -15.15 -16.70
CA PHE A 338 0.78 -15.31 -16.41
C PHE A 338 1.07 -16.65 -15.74
N TYR A 339 0.32 -17.02 -14.73
CA TYR A 339 0.47 -18.33 -14.07
C TYR A 339 -0.01 -19.48 -14.96
N ASN A 340 -1.06 -19.30 -15.78
CA ASN A 340 -1.56 -20.32 -16.66
C ASN A 340 -0.50 -20.78 -17.68
N GLU A 341 0.35 -19.85 -18.14
CA GLU A 341 1.50 -20.13 -19.01
C GLU A 341 2.75 -20.63 -18.26
N GLY A 342 2.69 -20.77 -16.94
CA GLY A 342 3.81 -21.30 -16.14
C GLY A 342 4.71 -20.24 -15.52
N GLY A 343 4.17 -19.06 -15.27
CA GLY A 343 4.92 -17.94 -14.69
C GLY A 343 6.07 -17.52 -15.59
N GLY A 344 7.18 -17.14 -15.01
CA GLY A 344 8.35 -16.71 -15.77
C GLY A 344 8.89 -17.76 -16.76
N ARG A 345 8.73 -19.07 -16.51
CA ARG A 345 9.14 -20.10 -17.46
C ARG A 345 8.44 -19.97 -18.80
N GLY A 346 7.15 -19.70 -18.79
CA GLY A 346 6.36 -19.48 -20.00
C GLY A 346 6.46 -18.07 -20.58
N ASN A 347 7.01 -17.12 -19.82
CA ASN A 347 7.08 -15.69 -20.16
C ASN A 347 8.51 -15.16 -20.29
N GLY A 348 9.49 -16.02 -20.59
CA GLY A 348 10.85 -15.61 -20.96
C GLY A 348 11.73 -15.12 -19.81
N ALA A 349 11.49 -15.58 -18.59
CA ALA A 349 12.35 -15.26 -17.47
C ALA A 349 13.80 -15.73 -17.68
N PRO A 350 14.81 -14.98 -17.19
CA PRO A 350 16.21 -15.39 -17.26
C PRO A 350 16.46 -16.77 -16.68
N SER A 351 17.34 -17.55 -17.32
CA SER A 351 17.63 -18.96 -16.97
C SER A 351 18.32 -19.14 -15.61
N ASP A 352 18.92 -18.08 -15.07
CA ASP A 352 19.54 -18.08 -13.74
C ASP A 352 18.53 -17.89 -12.59
N LEU A 353 17.25 -17.67 -12.89
CA LEU A 353 16.19 -17.66 -11.89
C LEU A 353 15.73 -19.08 -11.57
N ARG A 354 15.75 -19.42 -10.30
CA ARG A 354 15.24 -20.71 -9.81
C ARG A 354 13.73 -20.59 -9.51
N ILE A 355 12.93 -20.60 -10.58
CA ILE A 355 11.48 -20.49 -10.46
C ILE A 355 10.93 -21.65 -9.63
N HIS A 356 10.10 -21.31 -8.65
CA HIS A 356 9.52 -22.27 -7.71
C HIS A 356 8.79 -23.41 -8.47
N TRP A 357 8.95 -24.63 -8.03
CA TRP A 357 8.49 -25.82 -8.73
C TRP A 357 6.97 -25.95 -8.87
N HIS A 358 6.18 -25.29 -7.98
CA HIS A 358 4.72 -25.18 -8.14
C HIS A 358 4.31 -24.28 -9.31
N VAL A 359 5.15 -23.35 -9.73
CA VAL A 359 4.87 -22.44 -10.85
C VAL A 359 5.18 -23.14 -12.15
N ARG A 360 4.16 -23.72 -12.77
CA ARG A 360 4.21 -24.47 -14.03
C ARG A 360 2.95 -24.23 -14.85
N LYS A 361 3.00 -24.51 -16.15
CA LYS A 361 1.85 -24.39 -17.05
C LYS A 361 0.67 -25.18 -16.50
N MET A 362 -0.49 -24.51 -16.38
CA MET A 362 -1.71 -25.11 -15.81
C MET A 362 -2.65 -25.62 -16.92
N GLY A 363 -2.75 -24.90 -18.05
CA GLY A 363 -3.66 -25.25 -19.17
C GLY A 363 -5.13 -25.04 -18.83
N LEU A 364 -5.46 -24.06 -18.01
CA LEU A 364 -6.84 -23.69 -17.71
C LEU A 364 -7.55 -23.14 -18.97
N SER A 365 -8.77 -23.55 -19.15
CA SER A 365 -9.68 -22.98 -20.15
C SER A 365 -10.14 -21.56 -19.78
N GLU A 366 -10.67 -20.80 -20.73
CA GLU A 366 -11.20 -19.45 -20.50
C GLU A 366 -12.28 -19.42 -19.40
N LYS A 367 -13.14 -20.45 -19.36
CA LYS A 367 -14.16 -20.58 -18.33
C LYS A 367 -13.54 -20.78 -16.93
N GLU A 368 -12.52 -21.59 -16.83
CA GLU A 368 -11.81 -21.84 -15.54
C GLU A 368 -11.05 -20.59 -15.08
N ILE A 369 -10.44 -19.84 -16.02
CA ILE A 369 -9.80 -18.54 -15.73
C ILE A 369 -10.85 -17.57 -15.18
N SER A 370 -12.00 -17.44 -15.85
CA SER A 370 -13.10 -16.56 -15.38
C SER A 370 -13.60 -16.95 -13.99
N SER A 371 -13.83 -18.23 -13.76
CA SER A 371 -14.27 -18.73 -12.43
C SER A 371 -13.23 -18.46 -11.34
N LEU A 372 -11.95 -18.65 -11.64
CA LEU A 372 -10.87 -18.34 -10.70
C LEU A 372 -10.82 -16.85 -10.34
N ILE A 373 -10.99 -15.97 -11.32
CA ILE A 373 -11.08 -14.51 -11.11
C ILE A 373 -12.32 -14.17 -10.28
N SER A 374 -13.46 -14.78 -10.58
CA SER A 374 -14.71 -14.61 -9.81
C SER A 374 -14.48 -14.98 -8.34
N PHE A 375 -13.79 -16.08 -8.05
CA PHE A 375 -13.40 -16.43 -6.69
C PHE A 375 -12.49 -15.38 -6.05
N LEU A 376 -11.43 -14.93 -6.73
CA LEU A 376 -10.51 -13.92 -6.17
C LEU A 376 -11.22 -12.62 -5.78
N ASN A 377 -12.28 -12.23 -6.51
CA ASN A 377 -13.11 -11.08 -6.17
C ASN A 377 -13.86 -11.27 -4.85
N THR A 378 -14.19 -12.51 -4.46
CA THR A 378 -14.88 -12.80 -3.18
C THR A 378 -14.03 -12.54 -1.95
N LEU A 379 -12.71 -12.34 -2.11
CA LEU A 379 -11.77 -12.02 -1.03
C LEU A 379 -11.79 -10.53 -0.65
N THR A 380 -12.66 -9.74 -1.27
CA THR A 380 -12.82 -8.32 -1.00
C THR A 380 -13.72 -8.10 0.22
N ASP A 381 -13.21 -7.31 1.17
CA ASP A 381 -13.94 -6.85 2.34
C ASP A 381 -14.17 -5.34 2.23
N GLU A 382 -15.43 -4.95 2.08
CA GLU A 382 -15.84 -3.55 1.93
C GLU A 382 -16.23 -2.89 3.27
N THR A 383 -16.24 -3.67 4.36
CA THR A 383 -16.77 -3.26 5.66
C THR A 383 -15.70 -2.81 6.65
N SER A 384 -14.44 -3.23 6.45
CA SER A 384 -13.36 -3.05 7.43
C SER A 384 -12.57 -1.76 7.27
N MET A 385 -12.96 -0.87 6.35
CA MET A 385 -12.22 0.36 6.06
C MET A 385 -12.16 1.30 7.28
N PRO A 386 -10.96 1.76 7.70
CA PRO A 386 -10.83 2.68 8.82
C PRO A 386 -11.44 4.06 8.50
N LYS A 387 -11.84 4.79 9.52
CA LYS A 387 -12.29 6.18 9.36
C LYS A 387 -11.10 7.08 8.99
N PHE A 388 -11.29 7.89 7.96
CA PHE A 388 -10.28 8.85 7.52
C PHE A 388 -10.48 10.20 8.21
N PRO A 389 -9.39 10.86 8.64
CA PRO A 389 -9.49 12.20 9.19
C PRO A 389 -9.79 13.20 8.07
N LYS A 390 -10.74 14.09 8.29
CA LYS A 390 -10.99 15.22 7.37
C LYS A 390 -9.89 16.28 7.45
N SER A 391 -9.24 16.36 8.60
CA SER A 391 -8.12 17.27 8.90
C SER A 391 -7.18 16.58 9.88
N VAL A 392 -5.95 17.06 9.95
CA VAL A 392 -4.92 16.53 10.85
C VAL A 392 -4.42 17.62 11.79
N PRO A 393 -3.84 17.25 12.96
CA PRO A 393 -3.41 18.20 13.98
C PRO A 393 -2.37 19.23 13.53
N SER A 394 -1.63 18.95 12.47
CA SER A 394 -0.69 19.91 11.89
C SER A 394 -1.37 21.03 11.07
N GLY A 395 -2.62 20.84 10.67
CA GLY A 395 -3.31 21.72 9.72
C GLY A 395 -2.84 21.56 8.26
N LEU A 396 -1.93 20.61 7.99
CA LEU A 396 -1.44 20.34 6.64
C LEU A 396 -2.51 19.63 5.80
N PRO A 397 -2.46 19.75 4.45
CA PRO A 397 -3.39 19.07 3.57
C PRO A 397 -3.33 17.54 3.73
N VAL A 398 -4.49 16.90 3.82
CA VAL A 398 -4.60 15.43 3.87
C VAL A 398 -4.68 14.87 2.46
N ALA A 399 -4.08 13.70 2.20
CA ALA A 399 -4.03 13.03 0.89
C ALA A 399 -5.41 12.53 0.38
N LEU A 400 -6.52 13.06 0.90
CA LEU A 400 -7.86 12.58 0.63
C LEU A 400 -8.77 13.71 0.16
N GLU A 401 -9.13 13.70 -1.13
CA GLU A 401 -10.35 14.36 -1.59
C GLU A 401 -11.54 13.42 -1.32
N ILE A 402 -12.36 13.79 -0.35
CA ILE A 402 -13.49 12.96 0.13
C ILE A 402 -14.55 12.76 -0.94
N GLU A 403 -14.72 13.71 -1.87
CA GLU A 403 -15.72 13.63 -2.96
C GLU A 403 -15.45 12.51 -3.97
N SER A 404 -14.19 12.15 -4.21
CA SER A 404 -13.86 11.07 -5.16
C SER A 404 -14.10 9.66 -4.61
N TYR A 405 -14.18 9.51 -3.30
CA TYR A 405 -14.40 8.21 -2.67
C TYR A 405 -15.86 7.75 -2.75
N HIS A 406 -16.81 8.68 -2.57
CA HIS A 406 -18.24 8.35 -2.62
C HIS A 406 -18.77 8.08 -4.03
N ASN A 407 -18.15 8.67 -5.07
CA ASN A 407 -18.58 8.48 -6.45
C ASN A 407 -18.13 7.16 -7.09
N ARG A 408 -17.17 6.43 -6.51
CA ARG A 408 -16.72 5.13 -7.03
C ARG A 408 -17.52 3.92 -6.53
N SER A 409 -18.26 4.05 -5.43
CA SER A 409 -19.20 3.03 -4.96
C SER A 409 -20.49 2.97 -5.80
N SER A 410 -20.69 3.93 -6.72
CA SER A 410 -21.86 4.02 -7.61
C SER A 410 -21.59 3.64 -9.07
N ILE A 411 -20.37 3.23 -9.42
CA ILE A 411 -20.11 2.64 -10.75
C ILE A 411 -20.23 1.12 -10.59
N LYS A 412 -21.45 0.67 -10.93
CA LYS A 412 -21.83 -0.74 -11.07
C LYS A 412 -21.18 -1.36 -12.30
#